data_83dbb4a19dac9d77edbf70c5e8231dd7
#
_entry.id   83dbb4a19dac9d77edbf70c5e8231dd7
#
_cell.length_a   1.000
_cell.length_b   1.000
_cell.length_c   1.000
_cell.angle_alpha   90.00
_cell.angle_beta   90.00
_cell.angle_gamma   90.00
#
_symmetry.space_group_name_H-M   'P 1'
#
loop_
_entity.id
_entity.type
_entity.pdbx_description
1 polymer ?
#
loop_
_entity_poly.entity_id
_entity_poly.type
_entity_poly.pdbx_seq_one_letter_code
_entity_poly.pdbx_strand_id
1 'polypeptide(L)'
;MRESPRIRRLRSDFKALEKLREESSILDFEVASTTHDAPPESYAITFRGRGLWRADSSADVLIREQHVVHIDLGAAYPRMMPDLAWKTPIFHPNISGSGVVCLGGYGTHWVPSLNLDELCGMLWDMIRYKNFDVESPYNREAALWAKSQRAVRLPVDNRPLRDRIAGVAPTKREAARPPTTAVPMRKPEIPDVLFIDGEEVVEAEVVGSSNEDILFIE
;
A
#
# COMPACT_ATOMS: atom_id res chain seq x y z
N MET A 1 7.41 -5.47 -41.74
CA MET A 1 7.49 -4.28 -40.87
C MET A 1 8.25 -4.62 -39.58
N ARG A 2 9.19 -3.79 -39.14
CA ARG A 2 9.84 -4.03 -37.85
C ARG A 2 8.90 -3.60 -36.74
N GLU A 3 8.66 -4.45 -35.75
CA GLU A 3 7.87 -4.17 -34.58
C GLU A 3 8.48 -3.02 -33.75
N SER A 4 7.65 -2.10 -33.24
CA SER A 4 8.13 -0.97 -32.45
C SER A 4 8.75 -1.43 -31.12
N PRO A 5 9.73 -0.68 -30.57
CA PRO A 5 10.33 -1.03 -29.27
C PRO A 5 9.30 -1.11 -28.14
N ARG A 6 8.26 -0.25 -28.16
CA ARG A 6 7.17 -0.27 -27.17
C ARG A 6 6.39 -1.59 -27.26
N ILE A 7 5.98 -2.02 -28.45
CA ILE A 7 5.23 -3.26 -28.63
C ILE A 7 6.04 -4.47 -28.17
N ARG A 8 7.33 -4.53 -28.49
CA ARG A 8 8.22 -5.59 -28.00
C ARG A 8 8.28 -5.62 -26.46
N ARG A 9 8.34 -4.43 -25.85
CA ARG A 9 8.36 -4.31 -24.39
C ARG A 9 7.04 -4.81 -23.80
N LEU A 10 5.89 -4.37 -24.28
CA LEU A 10 4.58 -4.82 -23.80
C LEU A 10 4.42 -6.33 -23.88
N ARG A 11 4.88 -6.96 -24.99
CA ARG A 11 4.88 -8.43 -25.11
C ARG A 11 5.82 -9.12 -24.14
N SER A 12 6.99 -8.52 -23.88
CA SER A 12 7.93 -9.05 -22.91
C SER A 12 7.37 -9.02 -21.50
N ASP A 13 6.72 -7.90 -21.13
CA ASP A 13 6.09 -7.74 -19.83
C ASP A 13 4.91 -8.69 -19.62
N PHE A 14 4.09 -8.87 -20.65
CA PHE A 14 2.98 -9.84 -20.60
C PHE A 14 3.50 -11.27 -20.36
N LYS A 15 4.54 -11.70 -21.10
CA LYS A 15 5.17 -13.00 -20.88
C LYS A 15 5.80 -13.13 -19.50
N ALA A 16 6.39 -12.06 -18.97
CA ALA A 16 6.96 -12.05 -17.62
C ALA A 16 5.87 -12.23 -16.57
N LEU A 17 4.69 -11.60 -16.74
CA LEU A 17 3.54 -11.79 -15.86
C LEU A 17 2.95 -13.20 -15.95
N GLU A 18 2.83 -13.78 -17.16
CA GLU A 18 2.38 -15.17 -17.34
C GLU A 18 3.29 -16.14 -16.59
N LYS A 19 4.62 -15.99 -16.78
CA LYS A 19 5.61 -16.78 -16.07
C LYS A 19 5.51 -16.58 -14.54
N LEU A 20 5.37 -15.33 -14.08
CA LEU A 20 5.22 -15.05 -12.66
C LEU A 20 3.97 -15.72 -12.07
N ARG A 21 2.84 -15.73 -12.80
CA ARG A 21 1.61 -16.44 -12.39
C ARG A 21 1.83 -17.96 -12.24
N GLU A 22 2.63 -18.56 -13.11
CA GLU A 22 2.98 -19.99 -13.00
C GLU A 22 3.87 -20.27 -11.78
N GLU A 23 4.81 -19.37 -11.48
CA GLU A 23 5.80 -19.48 -10.40
C GLU A 23 5.27 -19.05 -9.04
N SER A 24 4.04 -18.49 -8.95
CA SER A 24 3.44 -17.94 -7.75
C SER A 24 2.10 -18.58 -7.39
N SER A 25 1.87 -18.84 -6.11
CA SER A 25 0.52 -19.11 -5.58
C SER A 25 -0.19 -17.84 -5.12
N ILE A 26 0.55 -16.73 -5.09
CA ILE A 26 0.14 -15.45 -4.52
C ILE A 26 -0.49 -14.57 -5.59
N LEU A 27 0.09 -14.54 -6.81
CA LEU A 27 -0.29 -13.61 -7.85
C LEU A 27 -1.19 -14.26 -8.90
N ASP A 28 -2.22 -13.52 -9.27
CA ASP A 28 -3.04 -13.76 -10.46
C ASP A 28 -3.32 -12.43 -11.15
N PHE A 29 -3.70 -12.45 -12.42
CA PHE A 29 -4.04 -11.23 -13.13
C PHE A 29 -5.08 -11.45 -14.23
N GLU A 30 -5.82 -10.38 -14.48
CA GLU A 30 -6.73 -10.25 -15.60
C GLU A 30 -6.28 -9.08 -16.48
N VAL A 31 -6.53 -9.22 -17.79
CA VAL A 31 -6.28 -8.16 -18.75
C VAL A 31 -7.56 -7.33 -18.89
N ALA A 32 -7.48 -6.04 -18.61
CA ALA A 32 -8.66 -5.18 -18.62
C ALA A 32 -9.18 -4.83 -20.01
N SER A 33 -8.32 -4.87 -21.03
CA SER A 33 -8.70 -4.59 -22.43
C SER A 33 -7.72 -5.26 -23.38
N THR A 34 -8.24 -6.03 -24.36
CA THR A 34 -7.45 -6.55 -25.48
C THR A 34 -8.13 -6.18 -26.79
N THR A 35 -7.41 -5.52 -27.67
CA THR A 35 -7.64 -5.58 -29.11
C THR A 35 -6.93 -6.83 -29.66
N HIS A 36 -7.57 -7.58 -30.54
CA HIS A 36 -7.19 -8.93 -30.97
C HIS A 36 -5.72 -9.12 -31.41
N ASP A 37 -5.00 -8.04 -31.75
CA ASP A 37 -3.62 -8.10 -32.26
C ASP A 37 -2.59 -7.28 -31.44
N ALA A 38 -3.03 -6.50 -30.45
CA ALA A 38 -2.13 -5.68 -29.65
C ALA A 38 -1.83 -6.33 -28.29
N PRO A 39 -0.59 -6.24 -27.79
CA PRO A 39 -0.28 -6.69 -26.43
C PRO A 39 -1.06 -5.86 -25.41
N PRO A 40 -1.45 -6.47 -24.28
CA PRO A 40 -2.18 -5.77 -23.24
C PRO A 40 -1.44 -4.55 -22.68
N GLU A 41 -2.21 -3.51 -22.36
CA GLU A 41 -1.70 -2.27 -21.74
C GLU A 41 -2.26 -2.02 -20.34
N SER A 42 -3.35 -2.72 -19.96
CA SER A 42 -3.99 -2.55 -18.66
C SER A 42 -4.24 -3.90 -18.00
N TYR A 43 -3.92 -3.99 -16.72
CA TYR A 43 -3.98 -5.20 -15.92
C TYR A 43 -4.68 -4.96 -14.58
N ALA A 44 -5.50 -5.91 -14.15
CA ALA A 44 -5.96 -6.05 -12.78
C ALA A 44 -5.16 -7.16 -12.11
N ILE A 45 -4.21 -6.79 -11.26
CA ILE A 45 -3.37 -7.74 -10.53
C ILE A 45 -4.03 -8.05 -9.20
N THR A 46 -4.21 -9.34 -8.91
CA THR A 46 -4.72 -9.84 -7.63
C THR A 46 -3.60 -10.54 -6.87
N PHE A 47 -3.35 -10.09 -5.64
CA PHE A 47 -2.44 -10.76 -4.70
C PHE A 47 -3.24 -11.50 -3.63
N ARG A 48 -2.92 -12.78 -3.40
CA ARG A 48 -3.51 -13.64 -2.36
C ARG A 48 -2.49 -13.88 -1.26
N GLY A 49 -2.54 -13.05 -0.23
CA GLY A 49 -1.66 -13.11 0.91
C GLY A 49 -1.93 -12.01 1.91
N ARG A 50 -1.26 -12.09 3.05
CA ARG A 50 -1.56 -11.26 4.20
C ARG A 50 -1.03 -9.84 4.02
N GLY A 51 -1.92 -8.88 4.13
CA GLY A 51 -1.65 -7.45 4.23
C GLY A 51 -2.51 -6.84 5.33
N LEU A 52 -2.30 -5.56 5.62
CA LEU A 52 -3.03 -4.85 6.66
C LEU A 52 -4.10 -3.94 6.08
N TRP A 53 -5.23 -3.86 6.75
CA TRP A 53 -6.28 -2.90 6.42
C TRP A 53 -6.97 -2.40 7.68
N ARG A 54 -7.67 -1.27 7.57
CA ARG A 54 -8.44 -0.67 8.64
C ARG A 54 -9.69 -0.02 8.04
N ALA A 55 -10.83 -0.17 8.70
CA ALA A 55 -12.09 0.38 8.21
C ALA A 55 -12.14 1.91 8.31
N ASP A 56 -11.74 2.44 9.45
CA ASP A 56 -11.68 3.88 9.76
C ASP A 56 -10.63 4.16 10.85
N SER A 57 -10.45 5.42 11.22
CA SER A 57 -9.42 5.84 12.17
C SER A 57 -9.60 5.31 13.59
N SER A 58 -10.82 4.92 13.96
CA SER A 58 -11.16 4.37 15.28
C SER A 58 -11.12 2.84 15.32
N ALA A 59 -11.08 2.17 14.15
CA ALA A 59 -11.10 0.72 14.05
C ALA A 59 -9.72 0.09 14.28
N ASP A 60 -9.72 -1.18 14.67
CA ASP A 60 -8.50 -1.98 14.76
C ASP A 60 -7.89 -2.24 13.39
N VAL A 61 -6.56 -2.40 13.38
CA VAL A 61 -5.83 -2.86 12.20
C VAL A 61 -5.99 -4.37 12.06
N LEU A 62 -6.53 -4.81 10.95
CA LEU A 62 -6.88 -6.20 10.67
C LEU A 62 -6.06 -6.76 9.51
N ILE A 63 -6.04 -8.09 9.40
CA ILE A 63 -5.45 -8.79 8.25
C ILE A 63 -6.49 -8.90 7.13
N ARG A 64 -6.04 -8.60 5.91
CA ARG A 64 -6.75 -8.88 4.65
C ARG A 64 -5.88 -9.80 3.81
N GLU A 65 -6.49 -10.79 3.17
CA GLU A 65 -5.75 -11.81 2.40
C GLU A 65 -5.87 -11.65 0.88
N GLN A 66 -6.62 -10.66 0.41
CA GLN A 66 -6.75 -10.38 -1.02
C GLN A 66 -6.61 -8.89 -1.30
N HIS A 67 -5.75 -8.57 -2.25
CA HIS A 67 -5.45 -7.21 -2.65
C HIS A 67 -5.50 -7.10 -4.17
N VAL A 68 -6.09 -6.02 -4.68
CA VAL A 68 -6.22 -5.75 -6.11
C VAL A 68 -5.58 -4.41 -6.44
N VAL A 69 -4.71 -4.42 -7.45
CA VAL A 69 -4.06 -3.24 -8.00
C VAL A 69 -4.32 -3.19 -9.49
N HIS A 70 -4.75 -2.04 -9.99
CA HIS A 70 -4.77 -1.79 -11.43
C HIS A 70 -3.46 -1.16 -11.86
N ILE A 71 -2.90 -1.67 -12.95
CA ILE A 71 -1.68 -1.19 -13.59
C ILE A 71 -2.04 -0.78 -15.01
N ASP A 72 -1.81 0.47 -15.36
CA ASP A 72 -2.01 0.99 -16.72
C ASP A 72 -0.68 1.43 -17.33
N LEU A 73 -0.36 0.85 -18.50
CA LEU A 73 0.87 1.11 -19.25
C LEU A 73 0.62 2.22 -20.27
N GLY A 74 0.51 3.45 -19.80
CA GLY A 74 0.23 4.60 -20.62
C GLY A 74 1.12 4.73 -21.87
N ALA A 75 0.80 5.65 -22.77
CA ALA A 75 1.48 5.79 -24.07
C ALA A 75 3.00 6.04 -23.97
N ALA A 76 3.44 6.63 -22.86
CA ALA A 76 4.85 6.92 -22.60
C ALA A 76 5.63 5.74 -21.96
N TYR A 77 4.95 4.65 -21.58
CA TYR A 77 5.61 3.45 -21.07
C TYR A 77 6.53 2.82 -22.12
N PRO A 78 7.74 2.32 -21.77
CA PRO A 78 8.33 2.23 -20.42
C PRO A 78 9.17 3.46 -20.00
N ARG A 79 9.19 4.52 -20.78
CA ARG A 79 9.95 5.74 -20.42
C ARG A 79 9.41 6.41 -19.15
N MET A 80 8.10 6.33 -18.94
CA MET A 80 7.44 6.73 -17.71
C MET A 80 6.93 5.50 -16.96
N MET A 81 6.86 5.62 -15.64
CA MET A 81 6.29 4.61 -14.76
C MET A 81 4.83 4.34 -15.14
N PRO A 82 4.35 3.09 -15.01
CA PRO A 82 2.93 2.78 -15.12
C PRO A 82 2.09 3.56 -14.09
N ASP A 83 0.84 3.85 -14.44
CA ASP A 83 -0.13 4.33 -13.48
C ASP A 83 -0.59 3.17 -12.59
N LEU A 84 -0.54 3.39 -11.28
CA LEU A 84 -0.88 2.40 -10.27
C LEU A 84 -2.09 2.88 -9.47
N ALA A 85 -3.15 2.07 -9.43
CA ALA A 85 -4.34 2.37 -8.65
C ALA A 85 -4.71 1.18 -7.75
N TRP A 86 -4.53 1.35 -6.44
CA TRP A 86 -4.94 0.35 -5.45
C TRP A 86 -6.47 0.33 -5.33
N LYS A 87 -7.09 -0.84 -5.45
CA LYS A 87 -8.56 -0.97 -5.52
C LYS A 87 -9.20 -1.52 -4.26
N THR A 88 -8.49 -2.35 -3.51
CA THR A 88 -8.99 -2.89 -2.24
C THR A 88 -8.56 -2.02 -1.07
N PRO A 89 -9.34 -1.91 0.02
CA PRO A 89 -8.88 -1.21 1.21
C PRO A 89 -7.56 -1.79 1.72
N ILE A 90 -6.59 -0.92 1.97
CA ILE A 90 -5.28 -1.25 2.53
C ILE A 90 -4.86 -0.18 3.53
N PHE A 91 -4.19 -0.58 4.59
CA PHE A 91 -3.60 0.33 5.56
C PHE A 91 -2.08 0.26 5.44
N HIS A 92 -1.48 1.23 4.74
CA HIS A 92 -0.05 1.23 4.40
C HIS A 92 0.49 2.66 4.33
N PRO A 93 1.68 2.96 4.87
CA PRO A 93 2.26 4.32 4.84
C PRO A 93 2.31 4.96 3.45
N ASN A 94 2.68 4.18 2.44
CA ASN A 94 2.93 4.71 1.08
C ASN A 94 1.78 4.46 0.10
N ILE A 95 0.58 4.16 0.60
CA ILE A 95 -0.64 4.05 -0.21
C ILE A 95 -1.69 4.96 0.42
N SER A 96 -2.23 5.90 -0.38
CA SER A 96 -3.25 6.82 0.09
C SER A 96 -4.60 6.14 0.28
N GLY A 97 -5.52 6.76 1.03
CA GLY A 97 -6.89 6.28 1.16
C GLY A 97 -7.66 6.22 -0.17
N SER A 98 -7.25 6.99 -1.18
CA SER A 98 -7.80 6.95 -2.56
C SER A 98 -7.13 5.90 -3.45
N GLY A 99 -6.14 5.15 -2.95
CA GLY A 99 -5.45 4.10 -3.69
C GLY A 99 -4.27 4.58 -4.54
N VAL A 100 -3.79 5.82 -4.37
CA VAL A 100 -2.56 6.28 -5.02
C VAL A 100 -1.37 5.60 -4.35
N VAL A 101 -0.49 5.00 -5.17
CA VAL A 101 0.68 4.25 -4.71
C VAL A 101 1.94 5.08 -4.87
N CYS A 102 2.72 5.21 -3.80
CA CYS A 102 4.08 5.73 -3.84
C CYS A 102 5.06 4.57 -3.63
N LEU A 103 5.88 4.27 -4.61
CA LEU A 103 6.89 3.21 -4.51
C LEU A 103 8.10 3.60 -3.66
N GLY A 104 8.04 4.74 -2.97
CA GLY A 104 9.14 5.28 -2.17
C GLY A 104 10.30 5.74 -3.04
N GLY A 105 11.53 5.53 -2.57
CA GLY A 105 12.73 5.86 -3.33
C GLY A 105 12.81 5.20 -4.72
N TYR A 106 12.09 4.11 -4.92
CA TYR A 106 11.96 3.46 -6.24
C TYR A 106 11.05 4.23 -7.20
N GLY A 107 10.03 4.97 -6.69
CA GLY A 107 9.11 5.76 -7.53
C GLY A 107 9.72 7.02 -8.10
N THR A 108 10.70 7.62 -7.40
CA THR A 108 11.41 8.82 -7.86
C THR A 108 12.45 8.52 -8.93
N HIS A 109 12.83 7.25 -9.09
CA HIS A 109 13.85 6.78 -10.02
C HIS A 109 13.35 5.61 -10.85
N TRP A 110 12.16 5.78 -11.48
CA TRP A 110 11.70 4.78 -12.44
C TRP A 110 12.77 4.53 -13.50
N VAL A 111 13.14 3.26 -13.66
CA VAL A 111 14.08 2.85 -14.70
C VAL A 111 13.32 2.06 -15.78
N PRO A 112 13.44 2.47 -17.06
CA PRO A 112 12.73 1.81 -18.15
C PRO A 112 13.04 0.32 -18.32
N SER A 113 14.11 -0.18 -17.71
CA SER A 113 14.48 -1.60 -17.73
C SER A 113 13.72 -2.45 -16.70
N LEU A 114 13.05 -1.83 -15.72
CA LEU A 114 12.27 -2.56 -14.72
C LEU A 114 11.06 -3.22 -15.37
N ASN A 115 10.96 -4.54 -15.31
CA ASN A 115 9.86 -5.32 -15.88
C ASN A 115 8.63 -5.35 -14.95
N LEU A 116 7.46 -5.72 -15.48
CA LEU A 116 6.21 -5.78 -14.69
C LEU A 116 6.25 -6.82 -13.59
N ASP A 117 6.93 -7.93 -13.76
CA ASP A 117 7.08 -8.95 -12.73
C ASP A 117 7.93 -8.46 -11.55
N GLU A 118 8.95 -7.63 -11.81
CA GLU A 118 9.74 -6.96 -10.77
C GLU A 118 8.90 -5.91 -10.04
N LEU A 119 8.09 -5.12 -10.78
CA LEU A 119 7.15 -4.18 -10.19
C LEU A 119 6.13 -4.91 -9.29
N CYS A 120 5.59 -6.04 -9.72
CA CYS A 120 4.72 -6.88 -8.89
C CYS A 120 5.43 -7.37 -7.62
N GLY A 121 6.73 -7.67 -7.69
CA GLY A 121 7.55 -8.00 -6.53
C GLY A 121 7.64 -6.87 -5.52
N MET A 122 7.79 -5.63 -5.99
CA MET A 122 7.81 -4.43 -5.14
C MET A 122 6.45 -4.21 -4.48
N LEU A 123 5.35 -4.34 -5.22
CA LEU A 123 3.99 -4.22 -4.69
C LEU A 123 3.69 -5.30 -3.65
N TRP A 124 4.15 -6.53 -3.87
CA TRP A 124 4.04 -7.60 -2.87
C TRP A 124 4.82 -7.28 -1.59
N ASP A 125 6.03 -6.74 -1.71
CA ASP A 125 6.83 -6.32 -0.56
C ASP A 125 6.17 -5.17 0.22
N MET A 126 5.40 -4.29 -0.43
CA MET A 126 4.55 -3.30 0.23
C MET A 126 3.38 -3.97 0.97
N ILE A 127 2.60 -4.84 0.32
CA ILE A 127 1.45 -5.54 0.94
C ILE A 127 1.84 -6.17 2.27
N ARG A 128 2.95 -6.88 2.29
CA ARG A 128 3.40 -7.63 3.46
C ARG A 128 4.21 -6.79 4.47
N TYR A 129 4.33 -5.49 4.26
CA TYR A 129 5.13 -4.60 5.12
C TYR A 129 6.61 -4.99 5.22
N LYS A 130 7.19 -5.46 4.13
CA LYS A 130 8.64 -5.65 4.00
C LYS A 130 9.32 -4.38 3.46
N ASN A 131 8.59 -3.63 2.62
CA ASN A 131 9.04 -2.36 2.06
C ASN A 131 8.01 -1.26 2.36
N PHE A 132 8.40 -0.29 3.18
CA PHE A 132 7.61 0.90 3.48
C PHE A 132 8.50 2.03 3.98
N ASP A 133 8.09 3.26 3.67
CA ASP A 133 8.73 4.50 4.12
C ASP A 133 7.77 5.25 5.04
N VAL A 134 8.21 5.50 6.27
CA VAL A 134 7.46 6.23 7.30
C VAL A 134 7.85 7.69 7.39
N GLU A 135 8.91 8.12 6.69
CA GLU A 135 9.38 9.50 6.71
C GLU A 135 8.66 10.36 5.66
N SER A 136 8.26 9.75 4.53
CA SER A 136 7.50 10.43 3.46
C SER A 136 6.18 9.70 3.14
N PRO A 137 5.23 9.64 4.08
CA PRO A 137 4.03 8.83 3.93
C PRO A 137 2.93 9.56 3.15
N TYR A 138 2.16 8.79 2.35
CA TYR A 138 0.86 9.19 1.81
C TYR A 138 -0.28 8.97 2.82
N ASN A 139 -0.08 8.06 3.78
CA ASN A 139 -0.99 7.77 4.88
C ASN A 139 -0.25 7.95 6.22
N ARG A 140 -0.44 9.11 6.84
CA ARG A 140 0.21 9.46 8.11
C ARG A 140 -0.17 8.54 9.26
N GLU A 141 -1.43 8.13 9.33
CA GLU A 141 -1.90 7.24 10.41
C GLU A 141 -1.22 5.88 10.32
N ALA A 142 -1.11 5.31 9.13
CA ALA A 142 -0.39 4.06 8.91
C ALA A 142 1.11 4.19 9.25
N ALA A 143 1.72 5.33 8.95
CA ALA A 143 3.12 5.59 9.29
C ALA A 143 3.34 5.69 10.80
N LEU A 144 2.49 6.44 11.52
CA LEU A 144 2.55 6.54 12.97
C LEU A 144 2.31 5.18 13.64
N TRP A 145 1.31 4.44 13.17
CA TRP A 145 1.05 3.09 13.64
C TRP A 145 2.26 2.18 13.41
N ALA A 146 2.86 2.17 12.22
CA ALA A 146 4.02 1.35 11.92
C ALA A 146 5.23 1.66 12.78
N LYS A 147 5.44 2.93 13.16
CA LYS A 147 6.51 3.36 14.09
C LYS A 147 6.26 2.91 15.53
N SER A 148 5.03 2.96 15.99
CA SER A 148 4.68 2.78 17.42
C SER A 148 4.27 1.36 17.79
N GLN A 149 3.68 0.59 16.84
CA GLN A 149 3.15 -0.73 17.13
C GLN A 149 4.25 -1.74 17.51
N ARG A 150 3.91 -2.70 18.38
CA ARG A 150 4.78 -3.82 18.80
C ARG A 150 4.06 -5.17 18.76
N ALA A 151 2.75 -5.16 18.47
CA ALA A 151 1.91 -6.35 18.52
C ALA A 151 1.98 -7.19 17.24
N VAL A 152 2.20 -6.56 16.09
CA VAL A 152 2.21 -7.23 14.78
C VAL A 152 3.65 -7.45 14.33
N ARG A 153 4.01 -8.72 14.10
CA ARG A 153 5.33 -9.05 13.54
C ARG A 153 5.35 -8.72 12.04
N LEU A 154 6.28 -7.87 11.64
CA LEU A 154 6.52 -7.53 10.24
C LEU A 154 7.71 -8.34 9.68
N PRO A 155 7.67 -8.77 8.43
CA PRO A 155 6.55 -8.70 7.49
C PRO A 155 5.38 -9.59 7.90
N VAL A 156 4.14 -9.20 7.55
CA VAL A 156 2.92 -9.96 7.91
C VAL A 156 2.75 -11.24 7.10
N ASP A 157 3.42 -11.36 5.96
CA ASP A 157 3.53 -12.57 5.16
C ASP A 157 5.01 -12.81 4.81
N ASN A 158 5.53 -13.99 5.13
CA ASN A 158 6.94 -14.32 4.89
C ASN A 158 7.19 -14.95 3.51
N ARG A 159 6.14 -15.27 2.74
CA ARG A 159 6.31 -15.92 1.44
C ARG A 159 6.94 -14.97 0.43
N PRO A 160 7.94 -15.40 -0.35
CA PRO A 160 8.38 -14.67 -1.53
C PRO A 160 7.27 -14.70 -2.59
N LEU A 161 7.24 -13.70 -3.49
CA LEU A 161 6.22 -13.68 -4.54
C LEU A 161 6.29 -14.93 -5.45
N ARG A 162 7.48 -15.43 -5.74
CA ARG A 162 7.72 -16.68 -6.50
C ARG A 162 7.85 -17.88 -5.55
N ASP A 163 6.82 -18.13 -4.74
CA ASP A 163 6.83 -19.12 -3.66
C ASP A 163 6.89 -20.57 -4.17
N ARG A 164 6.37 -20.87 -5.37
CA ARG A 164 6.40 -22.22 -5.95
C ARG A 164 7.80 -22.69 -6.31
N ILE A 165 8.67 -21.80 -6.77
CA ILE A 165 10.05 -22.15 -7.10
C ILE A 165 11.02 -22.01 -5.94
N ALA A 166 10.66 -21.27 -4.90
CA ALA A 166 11.48 -21.09 -3.71
C ALA A 166 11.45 -22.30 -2.77
N GLY A 167 10.76 -23.39 -3.13
CA GLY A 167 10.67 -24.60 -2.31
C GLY A 167 9.92 -24.40 -1.00
N VAL A 168 9.23 -23.28 -0.83
CA VAL A 168 8.33 -23.05 0.30
C VAL A 168 7.06 -23.84 0.04
N ALA A 169 6.96 -25.03 0.67
CA ALA A 169 5.73 -25.81 0.64
C ALA A 169 4.55 -24.91 1.01
N PRO A 170 3.42 -24.97 0.27
CA PRO A 170 2.23 -24.21 0.62
C PRO A 170 1.90 -24.57 2.06
N THR A 171 1.89 -23.58 2.94
CA THR A 171 1.39 -23.78 4.31
C THR A 171 -0.02 -24.35 4.15
N LYS A 172 -0.16 -25.62 4.58
CA LYS A 172 -1.41 -26.38 4.54
C LYS A 172 -2.51 -25.42 4.97
N ARG A 173 -3.47 -25.15 4.08
CA ARG A 173 -4.64 -24.34 4.38
C ARG A 173 -5.18 -24.82 5.70
N GLU A 174 -4.95 -24.06 6.75
CA GLU A 174 -5.73 -24.18 7.97
C GLU A 174 -7.16 -23.83 7.52
N ALA A 175 -8.00 -24.85 7.54
CA ALA A 175 -9.37 -24.75 7.08
C ALA A 175 -9.98 -23.51 7.70
N ALA A 176 -10.66 -22.73 6.86
CA ALA A 176 -11.31 -21.48 7.19
C ALA A 176 -11.88 -21.49 8.61
N ARG A 177 -11.17 -20.91 9.55
CA ARG A 177 -11.79 -20.41 10.77
C ARG A 177 -12.44 -19.09 10.39
N PRO A 178 -13.69 -18.88 10.80
CA PRO A 178 -14.34 -17.59 10.65
C PRO A 178 -13.45 -16.53 11.33
N PRO A 179 -13.49 -15.27 10.91
CA PRO A 179 -12.66 -14.20 11.49
C PRO A 179 -13.09 -14.03 12.95
N THR A 180 -12.41 -14.72 13.83
CA THR A 180 -12.61 -14.59 15.27
C THR A 180 -11.32 -14.05 15.84
N THR A 181 -11.51 -12.96 16.52
CA THR A 181 -10.68 -12.35 17.54
C THR A 181 -9.93 -11.09 17.06
N ALA A 182 -10.65 -9.98 17.25
CA ALA A 182 -10.00 -8.74 17.66
C ALA A 182 -9.09 -9.08 18.84
N VAL A 183 -7.79 -8.76 18.73
CA VAL A 183 -6.89 -8.79 19.89
C VAL A 183 -7.34 -7.63 20.78
N PRO A 184 -7.86 -7.85 21.99
CA PRO A 184 -8.28 -6.76 22.84
C PRO A 184 -7.04 -5.97 23.23
N MET A 185 -6.93 -4.75 22.74
CA MET A 185 -5.98 -3.78 23.29
C MET A 185 -6.37 -3.53 24.74
N ARG A 186 -5.52 -3.92 25.68
CA ARG A 186 -5.59 -3.37 27.04
C ARG A 186 -5.58 -1.86 26.90
N LYS A 187 -6.66 -1.24 27.41
CA LYS A 187 -6.68 0.22 27.65
C LYS A 187 -5.44 0.54 28.47
N PRO A 188 -4.66 1.60 28.09
CA PRO A 188 -3.65 2.11 29.01
C PRO A 188 -4.38 2.51 30.30
N GLU A 189 -3.99 1.95 31.42
CA GLU A 189 -4.38 2.45 32.73
C GLU A 189 -3.83 3.86 32.82
N ILE A 190 -4.73 4.84 32.82
CA ILE A 190 -4.42 6.22 33.15
C ILE A 190 -4.08 6.19 34.63
N PRO A 191 -2.87 6.57 35.05
CA PRO A 191 -2.60 6.69 36.49
C PRO A 191 -3.58 7.69 37.08
N ASP A 192 -4.18 7.33 38.23
CA ASP A 192 -5.05 8.20 39.02
C ASP A 192 -4.40 9.57 39.20
N VAL A 193 -5.04 10.60 38.64
CA VAL A 193 -4.67 11.97 38.87
C VAL A 193 -5.15 12.29 40.29
N LEU A 194 -4.24 12.37 41.24
CA LEU A 194 -4.47 12.92 42.57
C LEU A 194 -4.86 14.37 42.39
N PHE A 195 -6.14 14.69 42.61
CA PHE A 195 -6.60 16.04 42.77
C PHE A 195 -6.03 16.55 44.10
N ILE A 196 -5.10 17.50 44.03
CA ILE A 196 -4.72 18.31 45.17
C ILE A 196 -5.72 19.48 45.24
N ASP A 197 -6.55 19.47 46.25
CA ASP A 197 -7.46 20.57 46.57
C ASP A 197 -6.68 21.87 46.87
N GLY A 198 -7.15 22.96 46.25
CA GLY A 198 -6.91 24.31 46.71
C GLY A 198 -6.02 25.17 45.82
N GLU A 199 -6.61 26.08 45.05
CA GLU A 199 -6.48 27.53 45.08
C GLU A 199 -6.92 28.18 43.77
N GLU A 200 -7.85 29.11 43.94
CA GLU A 200 -8.25 30.29 43.16
C GLU A 200 -8.02 30.30 41.62
N VAL A 201 -9.17 30.30 40.94
CA VAL A 201 -9.31 30.69 39.55
C VAL A 201 -9.20 32.19 39.43
N VAL A 202 -8.14 32.70 38.80
CA VAL A 202 -8.06 34.10 38.36
C VAL A 202 -8.60 34.14 36.92
N GLU A 203 -9.74 34.82 36.76
CA GLU A 203 -10.29 35.13 35.43
C GLU A 203 -9.31 36.03 34.68
N ALA A 204 -8.89 35.53 33.49
CA ALA A 204 -8.16 36.34 32.52
C ALA A 204 -9.16 36.99 31.55
N GLU A 205 -9.28 38.31 31.62
CA GLU A 205 -10.02 39.15 30.68
C GLU A 205 -9.52 38.99 29.25
N VAL A 206 -10.46 38.75 28.36
CA VAL A 206 -10.24 38.77 26.91
C VAL A 206 -10.16 40.21 26.44
N VAL A 207 -8.96 40.73 26.18
CA VAL A 207 -8.79 42.01 25.47
C VAL A 207 -8.98 41.77 23.97
N GLY A 208 -10.06 42.31 23.46
CA GLY A 208 -10.33 42.39 22.02
C GLY A 208 -9.32 43.36 21.36
N SER A 209 -8.77 42.96 20.26
CA SER A 209 -8.05 43.84 19.34
C SER A 209 -8.73 43.83 17.97
N SER A 210 -9.21 45.00 17.64
CA SER A 210 -9.86 45.43 16.40
C SER A 210 -8.97 45.31 15.19
N ASN A 211 -9.66 45.06 14.06
CA ASN A 211 -9.27 45.32 12.66
C ASN A 211 -8.51 46.63 12.49
N GLU A 212 -7.50 46.62 11.61
CA GLU A 212 -7.39 47.58 10.48
C GLU A 212 -6.11 47.35 9.66
N ASP A 213 -6.33 47.51 8.33
CA ASP A 213 -5.41 47.93 7.27
C ASP A 213 -4.53 46.88 6.55
N ILE A 214 -5.14 46.36 5.50
CA ILE A 214 -4.43 45.85 4.32
C ILE A 214 -4.18 47.03 3.35
N LEU A 215 -2.93 47.46 3.21
CA LEU A 215 -2.50 48.36 2.15
C LEU A 215 -1.98 47.54 0.96
N PHE A 216 -2.63 47.68 -0.18
CA PHE A 216 -2.09 47.32 -1.49
C PHE A 216 -1.10 48.40 -1.93
N ILE A 217 0.09 48.00 -2.41
CA ILE A 217 1.01 48.84 -3.21
C ILE A 217 1.19 48.13 -4.55
N GLU A 218 1.05 48.95 -5.61
CA GLU A 218 1.17 48.66 -7.04
C GLU A 218 2.48 47.97 -7.45
#